data_3dec54581618149f181ef2eb6e5f5b3c
#
_entry.id   3dec54581618149f181ef2eb6e5f5b3c
#
_cell.length_a   1.000
_cell.length_b   1.000
_cell.length_c   1.000
_cell.angle_alpha   90.00
_cell.angle_beta   90.00
_cell.angle_gamma   90.00
#
_symmetry.space_group_name_H-M   'P 1'
#
loop_
_entity.id
_entity.type
_entity.pdbx_description
1 polymer ?
#
loop_
_entity_poly.entity_id
_entity_poly.type
_entity_poly.pdbx_seq_one_letter_code
_entity_poly.pdbx_strand_id
1 'polypeptide(L)'
;LGPPLCVVFEGWDASGKGGAIKRLVAPLDPRHVRVVQFAAPSEDEKRHHFLRRFWPALPGWGGMAVFDRSWYGRVLVERVEDFAQQAEWKRAYHEINEFERQLPDEGIRVIKLFLHINKEEQLRRFEERLRNPLKRWKLSYEDFRNRDKWDRYIEAIQDMFDKTSTTNAPWHA
;
A
#
# COMPACT_ATOMS: atom_id res chain seq x y z
N LEU A 1 -18.01 -17.02 -12.18
CA LEU A 1 -17.31 -16.07 -11.31
C LEU A 1 -16.12 -16.77 -10.66
N GLY A 2 -14.93 -16.16 -10.74
CA GLY A 2 -13.70 -16.70 -10.17
C GLY A 2 -13.55 -16.40 -8.67
N PRO A 3 -12.46 -16.90 -8.03
CA PRO A 3 -12.16 -16.58 -6.64
C PRO A 3 -11.91 -15.08 -6.47
N PRO A 4 -12.19 -14.52 -5.29
CA PRO A 4 -11.96 -13.11 -5.02
C PRO A 4 -10.46 -12.80 -5.07
N LEU A 5 -10.10 -11.64 -5.65
CA LEU A 5 -8.72 -11.21 -5.79
C LEU A 5 -8.49 -9.86 -5.12
N CYS A 6 -7.54 -9.81 -4.19
CA CYS A 6 -7.08 -8.58 -3.56
C CYS A 6 -5.67 -8.26 -4.03
N VAL A 7 -5.49 -7.15 -4.76
CA VAL A 7 -4.18 -6.68 -5.23
C VAL A 7 -3.76 -5.47 -4.42
N VAL A 8 -2.65 -5.58 -3.73
CA VAL A 8 -2.09 -4.53 -2.87
C VAL A 8 -0.93 -3.86 -3.59
N PHE A 9 -1.00 -2.55 -3.72
CA PHE A 9 0.07 -1.72 -4.25
C PHE A 9 0.70 -0.87 -3.16
N GLU A 10 1.98 -1.11 -2.93
CA GLU A 10 2.85 -0.27 -2.11
C GLU A 10 4.02 0.25 -2.94
N GLY A 11 4.82 1.13 -2.39
CA GLY A 11 5.99 1.68 -3.07
C GLY A 11 6.19 3.16 -2.81
N TRP A 12 7.33 3.64 -3.30
CA TRP A 12 7.77 5.02 -3.12
C TRP A 12 6.78 6.06 -3.66
N ASP A 13 6.82 7.26 -3.12
CA ASP A 13 6.16 8.40 -3.74
C ASP A 13 6.75 8.61 -5.13
N ALA A 14 5.89 8.95 -6.09
CA ALA A 14 6.21 9.02 -7.50
C ALA A 14 6.68 7.70 -8.17
N SER A 15 6.59 6.54 -7.52
CA SER A 15 6.97 5.25 -8.13
C SER A 15 6.10 4.83 -9.32
N GLY A 16 4.93 5.45 -9.48
CA GLY A 16 4.03 5.14 -10.60
C GLY A 16 2.84 4.27 -10.23
N LYS A 17 2.56 4.05 -8.93
CA LYS A 17 1.43 3.24 -8.44
C LYS A 17 0.12 3.52 -9.18
N GLY A 18 -0.34 4.77 -9.19
CA GLY A 18 -1.60 5.12 -9.85
C GLY A 18 -1.62 4.83 -11.35
N GLY A 19 -0.48 4.96 -12.04
CA GLY A 19 -0.34 4.58 -13.46
C GLY A 19 -0.42 3.07 -13.68
N ALA A 20 0.21 2.28 -12.81
CA ALA A 20 0.16 0.84 -12.84
C ALA A 20 -1.27 0.34 -12.56
N ILE A 21 -1.91 0.87 -11.51
CA ILE A 21 -3.31 0.54 -11.17
C ILE A 21 -4.24 0.85 -12.35
N LYS A 22 -4.10 2.05 -12.94
CA LYS A 22 -4.93 2.42 -14.11
C LYS A 22 -4.78 1.43 -15.27
N ARG A 23 -3.55 1.00 -15.57
CA ARG A 23 -3.30 0.01 -16.63
C ARG A 23 -3.84 -1.37 -16.29
N LEU A 24 -3.71 -1.78 -15.03
CA LEU A 24 -4.24 -3.06 -14.55
C LEU A 24 -5.75 -3.15 -14.72
N VAL A 25 -6.48 -2.11 -14.32
CA VAL A 25 -7.94 -2.15 -14.31
C VAL A 25 -8.59 -1.75 -15.64
N ALA A 26 -7.87 -1.09 -16.55
CA ALA A 26 -8.42 -0.58 -17.79
C ALA A 26 -9.12 -1.64 -18.67
N PRO A 27 -8.62 -2.89 -18.81
CA PRO A 27 -9.28 -3.93 -19.61
C PRO A 27 -10.35 -4.70 -18.83
N LEU A 28 -10.57 -4.42 -17.55
CA LEU A 28 -11.45 -5.19 -16.68
C LEU A 28 -12.86 -4.58 -16.62
N ASP A 29 -13.84 -5.41 -16.33
CA ASP A 29 -15.23 -4.97 -16.16
C ASP A 29 -15.37 -4.18 -14.83
N PRO A 30 -15.74 -2.87 -14.87
CA PRO A 30 -15.81 -2.02 -13.69
C PRO A 30 -16.86 -2.47 -12.67
N ARG A 31 -17.82 -3.33 -13.07
CA ARG A 31 -18.82 -3.86 -12.13
C ARG A 31 -18.23 -4.87 -11.15
N HIS A 32 -17.08 -5.45 -11.47
CA HIS A 32 -16.41 -6.48 -10.67
C HIS A 32 -15.08 -6.02 -10.06
N VAL A 33 -14.63 -4.81 -10.38
CA VAL A 33 -13.36 -4.27 -9.91
C VAL A 33 -13.58 -3.00 -9.07
N ARG A 34 -13.04 -2.99 -7.87
CA ARG A 34 -13.04 -1.81 -7.00
C ARG A 34 -11.62 -1.35 -6.72
N VAL A 35 -11.31 -0.10 -7.05
CA VAL A 35 -10.06 0.55 -6.65
C VAL A 35 -10.32 1.33 -5.37
N VAL A 36 -9.55 1.06 -4.32
CA VAL A 36 -9.66 1.73 -3.03
C VAL A 36 -8.32 2.38 -2.70
N GLN A 37 -8.34 3.69 -2.53
CA GLN A 37 -7.18 4.45 -2.06
C GLN A 37 -7.30 4.68 -0.56
N PHE A 38 -6.29 4.26 0.19
CA PHE A 38 -6.22 4.48 1.63
C PHE A 38 -5.32 5.69 1.95
N ALA A 39 -5.94 6.74 2.46
CA ALA A 39 -5.26 7.90 3.03
C ALA A 39 -5.01 7.71 4.53
N ALA A 40 -4.54 8.76 5.21
CA ALA A 40 -4.44 8.76 6.68
C ALA A 40 -5.78 8.37 7.33
N PRO A 41 -5.75 7.59 8.43
CA PRO A 41 -6.98 7.18 9.09
C PRO A 41 -7.74 8.38 9.67
N SER A 42 -9.08 8.33 9.59
CA SER A 42 -9.94 9.30 10.23
C SER A 42 -9.86 9.19 11.76
N GLU A 43 -10.37 10.20 12.47
CA GLU A 43 -10.39 10.17 13.95
C GLU A 43 -11.22 8.98 14.50
N ASP A 44 -12.29 8.60 13.80
CA ASP A 44 -13.06 7.41 14.19
C ASP A 44 -12.26 6.11 13.91
N GLU A 45 -11.60 6.01 12.78
CA GLU A 45 -10.78 4.85 12.46
C GLU A 45 -9.61 4.65 13.45
N LYS A 46 -9.01 5.74 13.95
CA LYS A 46 -7.95 5.70 14.98
C LYS A 46 -8.39 5.11 16.31
N ARG A 47 -9.70 5.13 16.61
CA ARG A 47 -10.27 4.55 17.83
C ARG A 47 -10.37 3.02 17.80
N HIS A 48 -10.09 2.43 16.65
CA HIS A 48 -10.19 1.00 16.40
C HIS A 48 -8.86 0.39 16.01
N HIS A 49 -8.79 -0.93 16.04
CA HIS A 49 -7.64 -1.66 15.52
C HIS A 49 -7.39 -1.28 14.06
N PHE A 50 -6.13 -1.02 13.69
CA PHE A 50 -5.77 -0.48 12.37
C PHE A 50 -6.24 -1.35 11.20
N LEU A 51 -6.36 -2.65 11.36
CA LEU A 51 -6.85 -3.57 10.32
C LEU A 51 -8.35 -3.44 10.06
N ARG A 52 -9.14 -2.91 11.01
CA ARG A 52 -10.61 -2.85 10.89
C ARG A 52 -11.07 -2.14 9.61
N ARG A 53 -10.40 -1.05 9.24
CA ARG A 53 -10.78 -0.25 8.07
C ARG A 53 -10.64 -0.97 6.73
N PHE A 54 -9.85 -2.03 6.69
CA PHE A 54 -9.57 -2.78 5.45
C PHE A 54 -10.58 -3.91 5.20
N TRP A 55 -11.18 -4.47 6.26
CA TRP A 55 -12.15 -5.55 6.13
C TRP A 55 -13.33 -5.24 5.18
N PRO A 56 -14.01 -4.08 5.28
CA PRO A 56 -15.12 -3.76 4.38
C PRO A 56 -14.69 -3.55 2.91
N ALA A 57 -13.39 -3.39 2.69
CA ALA A 57 -12.83 -3.17 1.36
C ALA A 57 -12.44 -4.46 0.65
N LEU A 58 -12.34 -5.58 1.36
CA LEU A 58 -12.01 -6.87 0.76
C LEU A 58 -13.06 -7.31 -0.27
N PRO A 59 -12.62 -8.02 -1.34
CA PRO A 59 -13.54 -8.47 -2.38
C PRO A 59 -14.34 -9.71 -1.92
N GLY A 60 -15.58 -9.81 -2.37
CA GLY A 60 -16.35 -11.06 -2.33
C GLY A 60 -16.17 -11.88 -3.59
N TRP A 61 -16.79 -13.05 -3.68
CA TRP A 61 -16.73 -13.95 -4.81
C TRP A 61 -17.08 -13.27 -6.14
N GLY A 62 -16.25 -13.49 -7.15
CA GLY A 62 -16.36 -12.86 -8.45
C GLY A 62 -15.87 -11.41 -8.50
N GLY A 63 -15.36 -10.85 -7.39
CA GLY A 63 -14.88 -9.49 -7.31
C GLY A 63 -13.36 -9.38 -7.22
N MET A 64 -12.85 -8.20 -7.58
CA MET A 64 -11.47 -7.81 -7.42
C MET A 64 -11.39 -6.48 -6.69
N ALA A 65 -10.57 -6.39 -5.67
CA ALA A 65 -10.22 -5.14 -5.01
C ALA A 65 -8.75 -4.80 -5.27
N VAL A 66 -8.48 -3.57 -5.69
CA VAL A 66 -7.14 -3.05 -5.90
C VAL A 66 -6.89 -1.95 -4.88
N PHE A 67 -5.92 -2.15 -4.02
CA PHE A 67 -5.59 -1.24 -2.93
C PHE A 67 -4.40 -0.36 -3.31
N ASP A 68 -4.63 0.95 -3.42
CA ASP A 68 -3.57 1.95 -3.48
C ASP A 68 -3.23 2.38 -2.05
N ARG A 69 -2.12 1.88 -1.54
CA ARG A 69 -1.76 1.77 -0.12
C ARG A 69 -2.68 0.79 0.63
N SER A 70 -2.23 0.32 1.78
CA SER A 70 -2.89 -0.78 2.49
C SER A 70 -2.57 -0.77 3.97
N TRP A 71 -2.83 -1.90 4.64
CA TRP A 71 -2.45 -2.15 6.03
C TRP A 71 -0.95 -2.05 6.29
N TYR A 72 -0.13 -2.14 5.25
CA TYR A 72 1.32 -1.95 5.36
C TYR A 72 1.73 -0.52 5.71
N GLY A 73 0.84 0.45 5.59
CA GLY A 73 1.06 1.80 6.11
C GLY A 73 1.49 1.83 7.57
N ARG A 74 1.01 0.88 8.41
CA ARG A 74 1.39 0.74 9.83
C ARG A 74 2.88 0.51 10.02
N VAL A 75 3.50 -0.30 9.16
CA VAL A 75 4.93 -0.67 9.25
C VAL A 75 5.81 0.15 8.30
N LEU A 76 5.23 0.99 7.46
CA LEU A 76 5.91 1.93 6.56
C LEU A 76 5.77 3.36 7.06
N VAL A 77 4.81 4.11 6.54
CA VAL A 77 4.68 5.56 6.84
C VAL A 77 4.42 5.83 8.31
N GLU A 78 3.57 5.05 8.97
CA GLU A 78 3.26 5.29 10.38
C GLU A 78 4.45 4.98 11.30
N ARG A 79 5.29 3.99 10.95
CA ARG A 79 6.56 3.71 11.62
C ARG A 79 7.58 4.83 11.38
N VAL A 80 7.79 5.21 10.13
CA VAL A 80 8.85 6.16 9.74
C VAL A 80 8.55 7.58 10.19
N GLU A 81 7.28 7.98 10.18
CA GLU A 81 6.81 9.30 10.59
C GLU A 81 6.49 9.39 12.09
N ASP A 82 6.73 8.31 12.83
CA ASP A 82 6.48 8.22 14.28
C ASP A 82 4.98 8.46 14.65
N PHE A 83 4.06 8.10 13.73
CA PHE A 83 2.61 8.13 13.98
C PHE A 83 2.13 6.92 14.77
N ALA A 84 2.86 5.80 14.70
CA ALA A 84 2.66 4.62 15.52
C ALA A 84 3.81 4.44 16.51
N GLN A 85 3.49 4.07 17.74
CA GLN A 85 4.50 3.74 18.75
C GLN A 85 5.28 2.48 18.36
N GLN A 86 6.51 2.36 18.89
CA GLN A 86 7.36 1.22 18.56
C GLN A 86 6.71 -0.14 18.86
N ALA A 87 6.00 -0.26 19.96
CA ALA A 87 5.28 -1.48 20.32
C ALA A 87 4.17 -1.82 19.31
N GLU A 88 3.51 -0.80 18.74
CA GLU A 88 2.41 -0.96 17.80
C GLU A 88 2.89 -1.45 16.45
N TRP A 89 3.90 -0.79 15.84
CA TRP A 89 4.37 -1.24 14.53
C TRP A 89 5.20 -2.54 14.62
N LYS A 90 5.85 -2.83 15.76
CA LYS A 90 6.57 -4.11 15.92
C LYS A 90 5.61 -5.31 15.94
N ARG A 91 4.49 -5.21 16.66
CA ARG A 91 3.48 -6.29 16.68
C ARG A 91 2.70 -6.39 15.37
N ALA A 92 2.59 -5.27 14.63
CA ALA A 92 1.82 -5.22 13.39
C ALA A 92 2.29 -6.21 12.32
N TYR A 93 3.56 -6.58 12.28
CA TYR A 93 4.05 -7.63 11.36
C TYR A 93 3.35 -8.97 11.60
N HIS A 94 3.21 -9.37 12.85
CA HIS A 94 2.49 -10.57 13.22
C HIS A 94 0.99 -10.43 12.92
N GLU A 95 0.38 -9.32 13.30
CA GLU A 95 -1.04 -9.04 13.09
C GLU A 95 -1.41 -9.04 11.59
N ILE A 96 -0.53 -8.48 10.74
CA ILE A 96 -0.69 -8.51 9.28
C ILE A 96 -0.61 -9.94 8.74
N ASN A 97 0.38 -10.71 9.16
CA ASN A 97 0.52 -12.09 8.72
C ASN A 97 -0.69 -12.95 9.12
N GLU A 98 -1.21 -12.78 10.33
CA GLU A 98 -2.43 -13.47 10.78
C GLU A 98 -3.66 -13.03 10.01
N PHE A 99 -3.78 -11.75 9.70
CA PHE A 99 -4.84 -11.21 8.86
C PHE A 99 -4.79 -11.82 7.45
N GLU A 100 -3.62 -11.78 6.80
CA GLU A 100 -3.43 -12.32 5.45
C GLU A 100 -3.59 -13.84 5.41
N ARG A 101 -3.28 -14.56 6.51
CA ARG A 101 -3.45 -16.02 6.60
C ARG A 101 -4.94 -16.45 6.58
N GLN A 102 -5.84 -15.61 7.08
CA GLN A 102 -7.27 -15.89 7.08
C GLN A 102 -7.91 -15.73 5.68
N LEU A 103 -7.34 -14.89 4.82
CA LEU A 103 -7.97 -14.56 3.54
C LEU A 103 -8.08 -15.75 2.57
N PRO A 104 -7.05 -16.61 2.40
CA PRO A 104 -7.17 -17.83 1.59
C PRO A 104 -8.21 -18.82 2.10
N ASP A 105 -8.45 -18.91 3.40
CA ASP A 105 -9.48 -19.78 3.98
C ASP A 105 -10.89 -19.36 3.49
N GLU A 106 -11.09 -18.07 3.23
CA GLU A 106 -12.29 -17.51 2.60
C GLU A 106 -12.21 -17.47 1.06
N GLY A 107 -11.19 -18.09 0.47
CA GLY A 107 -10.94 -18.13 -0.96
C GLY A 107 -10.35 -16.87 -1.56
N ILE A 108 -10.03 -15.85 -0.76
CA ILE A 108 -9.45 -14.58 -1.23
C ILE A 108 -7.97 -14.77 -1.54
N ARG A 109 -7.57 -14.51 -2.78
CA ARG A 109 -6.15 -14.49 -3.17
C ARG A 109 -5.58 -13.09 -3.00
N VAL A 110 -4.42 -12.99 -2.35
CA VAL A 110 -3.71 -11.73 -2.14
C VAL A 110 -2.46 -11.69 -3.01
N ILE A 111 -2.33 -10.62 -3.80
CA ILE A 111 -1.13 -10.32 -4.59
C ILE A 111 -0.56 -9.00 -4.06
N LYS A 112 0.69 -9.00 -3.65
CA LYS A 112 1.38 -7.83 -3.11
C LYS A 112 2.46 -7.34 -4.07
N LEU A 113 2.33 -6.08 -4.50
CA LEU A 113 3.23 -5.44 -5.45
C LEU A 113 3.88 -4.22 -4.80
N PHE A 114 5.22 -4.19 -4.80
CA PHE A 114 5.98 -3.04 -4.34
C PHE A 114 6.68 -2.35 -5.51
N LEU A 115 6.32 -1.11 -5.80
CA LEU A 115 6.95 -0.35 -6.87
C LEU A 115 8.18 0.38 -6.34
N HIS A 116 9.34 -0.17 -6.65
CA HIS A 116 10.64 0.40 -6.29
C HIS A 116 11.15 1.35 -7.37
N ILE A 117 11.68 2.48 -6.95
CA ILE A 117 12.51 3.40 -7.74
C ILE A 117 13.67 3.87 -6.87
N ASN A 118 14.79 4.24 -7.47
CA ASN A 118 15.88 4.83 -6.72
C ASN A 118 15.62 6.32 -6.39
N LYS A 119 16.46 6.86 -5.52
CA LYS A 119 16.31 8.23 -5.01
C LYS A 119 16.46 9.28 -6.11
N GLU A 120 17.33 9.05 -7.08
CA GLU A 120 17.58 9.93 -8.21
C GLU A 120 16.36 9.99 -9.15
N GLU A 121 15.79 8.84 -9.47
CA GLU A 121 14.60 8.74 -10.31
C GLU A 121 13.38 9.40 -9.63
N GLN A 122 13.25 9.25 -8.32
CA GLN A 122 12.19 9.94 -7.57
C GLN A 122 12.31 11.45 -7.71
N LEU A 123 13.52 12.01 -7.54
CA LEU A 123 13.76 13.44 -7.68
C LEU A 123 13.44 13.92 -9.10
N ARG A 124 13.92 13.21 -10.12
CA ARG A 124 13.63 13.51 -11.53
C ARG A 124 12.11 13.58 -11.77
N ARG A 125 11.35 12.64 -11.22
CA ARG A 125 9.88 12.63 -11.35
C ARG A 125 9.21 13.76 -10.59
N PHE A 126 9.73 14.17 -9.45
CA PHE A 126 9.25 15.36 -8.73
C PHE A 126 9.47 16.63 -9.55
N GLU A 127 10.66 16.80 -10.14
CA GLU A 127 10.95 17.94 -11.02
C GLU A 127 10.05 17.96 -12.26
N GLU A 128 9.79 16.81 -12.89
CA GLU A 128 8.84 16.71 -13.99
C GLU A 128 7.42 17.14 -13.58
N ARG A 129 6.98 16.74 -12.39
CA ARG A 129 5.67 17.16 -11.86
C ARG A 129 5.61 18.67 -11.63
N LEU A 130 6.70 19.27 -11.11
CA LEU A 130 6.78 20.72 -10.91
C LEU A 130 6.68 21.51 -12.22
N ARG A 131 7.33 21.01 -13.28
CA ARG A 131 7.34 21.65 -14.60
C ARG A 131 6.03 21.49 -15.36
N ASN A 132 5.24 20.47 -15.04
CA ASN A 132 3.98 20.18 -15.74
C ASN A 132 2.79 20.74 -14.94
N PRO A 133 2.09 21.80 -15.45
CA PRO A 133 0.94 22.41 -14.76
C PRO A 133 -0.18 21.40 -14.43
N LEU A 134 -0.38 20.38 -15.28
CA LEU A 134 -1.40 19.35 -15.10
C LEU A 134 -1.02 18.30 -14.05
N LYS A 135 0.23 18.26 -13.59
CA LYS A 135 0.75 17.29 -12.62
C LYS A 135 1.22 17.95 -11.31
N ARG A 136 1.39 19.27 -11.29
CA ARG A 136 1.92 20.01 -10.12
C ARG A 136 1.09 19.78 -8.86
N TRP A 137 -0.21 19.66 -8.98
CA TRP A 137 -1.12 19.38 -7.86
C TRP A 137 -0.88 18.03 -7.17
N LYS A 138 -0.14 17.11 -7.81
CA LYS A 138 0.23 15.81 -7.25
C LYS A 138 1.44 15.85 -6.31
N LEU A 139 2.11 17.01 -6.23
CA LEU A 139 3.23 17.20 -5.30
C LEU A 139 2.71 17.82 -4.02
N SER A 140 3.10 17.23 -2.91
CA SER A 140 2.79 17.71 -1.57
C SER A 140 4.07 17.92 -0.77
N TYR A 141 3.95 18.63 0.34
CA TYR A 141 5.03 18.74 1.32
C TYR A 141 5.46 17.36 1.86
N GLU A 142 4.51 16.43 1.95
CA GLU A 142 4.77 15.06 2.42
C GLU A 142 5.74 14.30 1.53
N ASP A 143 5.69 14.49 0.20
CA ASP A 143 6.60 13.86 -0.73
C ASP A 143 8.07 14.19 -0.41
N PHE A 144 8.35 15.47 -0.10
CA PHE A 144 9.70 15.93 0.26
C PHE A 144 10.10 15.45 1.67
N ARG A 145 9.22 15.55 2.64
CA ARG A 145 9.45 15.04 4.00
C ARG A 145 9.78 13.55 4.00
N ASN A 146 9.03 12.76 3.24
CA ASN A 146 9.27 11.33 3.12
C ASN A 146 10.64 11.05 2.48
N ARG A 147 11.04 11.85 1.48
CA ARG A 147 12.34 11.74 0.84
C ARG A 147 13.51 12.05 1.78
N ASP A 148 13.34 12.98 2.70
CA ASP A 148 14.38 13.31 3.70
C ASP A 148 14.66 12.13 4.65
N LYS A 149 13.67 11.26 4.85
CA LYS A 149 13.77 10.04 5.68
C LYS A 149 14.06 8.77 4.87
N TRP A 150 14.69 8.90 3.70
CA TRP A 150 14.92 7.78 2.76
C TRP A 150 15.49 6.54 3.42
N ASP A 151 16.54 6.68 4.24
CA ASP A 151 17.22 5.55 4.88
C ASP A 151 16.31 4.83 5.89
N ARG A 152 15.50 5.58 6.65
CA ARG A 152 14.49 5.00 7.54
C ARG A 152 13.42 4.23 6.76
N TYR A 153 13.04 4.70 5.58
CA TYR A 153 12.12 3.98 4.70
C TYR A 153 12.76 2.72 4.13
N ILE A 154 14.03 2.74 3.73
CA ILE A 154 14.74 1.53 3.26
C ILE A 154 14.74 0.45 4.33
N GLU A 155 15.07 0.80 5.58
CA GLU A 155 15.01 -0.13 6.71
C GLU A 155 13.60 -0.69 6.92
N ALA A 156 12.58 0.16 6.88
CA ALA A 156 11.20 -0.25 7.06
C ALA A 156 10.71 -1.18 5.94
N ILE A 157 11.10 -0.91 4.70
CA ILE A 157 10.79 -1.74 3.52
C ILE A 157 11.47 -3.09 3.62
N GLN A 158 12.75 -3.14 4.00
CA GLN A 158 13.49 -4.39 4.18
C GLN A 158 12.83 -5.25 5.26
N ASP A 159 12.55 -4.67 6.42
CA ASP A 159 11.83 -5.36 7.50
C ASP A 159 10.44 -5.88 7.04
N MET A 160 9.72 -5.10 6.24
CA MET A 160 8.44 -5.50 5.68
C MET A 160 8.58 -6.74 4.79
N PHE A 161 9.55 -6.75 3.88
CA PHE A 161 9.80 -7.91 3.02
C PHE A 161 10.21 -9.14 3.83
N ASP A 162 11.16 -8.99 4.74
CA ASP A 162 11.70 -10.10 5.54
C ASP A 162 10.65 -10.73 6.46
N LYS A 163 9.77 -9.90 7.03
CA LYS A 163 8.81 -10.34 8.05
C LYS A 163 7.42 -10.67 7.52
N THR A 164 7.08 -10.25 6.29
CA THR A 164 5.71 -10.42 5.77
C THR A 164 5.64 -11.05 4.38
N SER A 165 6.75 -11.46 3.76
CA SER A 165 6.71 -12.23 2.53
C SER A 165 6.44 -13.69 2.86
N THR A 166 5.17 -14.05 2.95
CA THR A 166 4.73 -15.40 3.32
C THR A 166 4.46 -16.25 2.09
N THR A 167 4.39 -17.58 2.27
CA THR A 167 4.05 -18.50 1.17
C THR A 167 2.69 -18.20 0.55
N ASN A 168 1.72 -17.76 1.37
CA ASN A 168 0.36 -17.46 0.92
C ASN A 168 0.25 -16.10 0.21
N ALA A 169 1.11 -15.15 0.56
CA ALA A 169 1.10 -13.80 0.04
C ALA A 169 2.54 -13.26 -0.05
N PRO A 170 3.34 -13.70 -1.03
CA PRO A 170 4.69 -13.20 -1.24
C PRO A 170 4.67 -11.77 -1.77
N TRP A 171 5.72 -11.01 -1.48
CA TRP A 171 5.96 -9.72 -2.12
C TRP A 171 6.61 -9.90 -3.50
N HIS A 172 6.16 -9.08 -4.44
CA HIS A 172 6.77 -8.91 -5.76
C HIS A 172 7.23 -7.44 -5.90
N ALA A 173 8.54 -7.22 -6.20
CA ALA A 173 9.15 -5.90 -6.35
C ALA A 173 9.78 -5.73 -7.74
#